data_bfc395d5308d6afc402949551d7d9825
#
_entry.id   bfc395d5308d6afc402949551d7d9825
#
_cell.length_a   1.000
_cell.length_b   1.000
_cell.length_c   1.000
_cell.angle_alpha   90.00
_cell.angle_beta   90.00
_cell.angle_gamma   90.00
#
_symmetry.space_group_name_H-M   'P 1'
#
loop_
_entity.id
_entity.type
_entity.pdbx_description
1 polymer ?
#
loop_
_entity_poly.entity_id
_entity_poly.type
_entity_poly.pdbx_seq_one_letter_code
_entity_poly.pdbx_strand_id
1 'polypeptide(L)'
;MTKPSPRRTRPAATRQRRKRRSANPVRSIAALMVVLTILAGLGWGGYKVWKAVDPFATTEPEGCRVVVLGQSYDLDLEQSQNAAIITAESIRRGLPTRAAAIALTTAMQESKLRNIDYGDRDSLGLFQQRPSQGWGTAKQIMDPWYSSGKFYGELVKFSNWKTVSINDAAQQVQRSGYPEAYRKHEPLAKAWASALTGHSPSALTCINRSSKTTTVQELARTARRAL
;
A
#
# COMPACT_ATOMS: atom_id res chain seq x y z
N MET A 1 -25.90 59.87 -94.87
CA MET A 1 -26.26 58.46 -94.93
C MET A 1 -25.71 57.78 -93.69
N THR A 2 -26.48 57.68 -92.61
CA THR A 2 -26.13 57.09 -91.35
C THR A 2 -27.05 55.92 -91.01
N LYS A 3 -26.50 54.75 -90.93
CA LYS A 3 -27.18 53.48 -90.74
C LYS A 3 -27.48 53.26 -89.21
N PRO A 4 -28.69 52.90 -88.81
CA PRO A 4 -29.04 52.72 -87.41
C PRO A 4 -28.58 51.34 -86.89
N SER A 5 -28.08 51.35 -85.64
CA SER A 5 -27.61 50.19 -84.88
C SER A 5 -28.74 49.38 -84.28
N PRO A 6 -28.67 48.03 -84.17
CA PRO A 6 -29.79 47.21 -83.69
C PRO A 6 -29.84 47.18 -82.18
N ARG A 7 -31.04 47.31 -81.60
CA ARG A 7 -31.37 47.23 -80.16
C ARG A 7 -31.23 45.78 -79.65
N ARG A 8 -30.36 45.62 -78.68
CA ARG A 8 -30.22 44.36 -77.92
C ARG A 8 -31.40 44.21 -76.92
N THR A 9 -32.21 43.20 -77.12
CA THR A 9 -33.23 42.77 -76.16
C THR A 9 -32.58 41.96 -75.02
N ARG A 10 -32.81 42.36 -73.78
CA ARG A 10 -32.40 41.63 -72.57
C ARG A 10 -33.37 40.42 -72.36
N PRO A 11 -32.81 39.25 -71.99
CA PRO A 11 -33.67 38.09 -71.63
C PRO A 11 -34.26 38.32 -70.23
N ALA A 12 -35.53 37.94 -70.05
CA ALA A 12 -36.23 38.01 -68.77
C ALA A 12 -35.66 37.02 -67.78
N ALA A 13 -35.31 37.55 -66.58
CA ALA A 13 -34.86 36.72 -65.48
C ALA A 13 -36.02 35.86 -64.93
N THR A 14 -35.91 34.55 -65.13
CA THR A 14 -36.86 33.57 -64.56
C THR A 14 -36.64 33.45 -63.06
N ARG A 15 -37.55 34.03 -62.28
CA ARG A 15 -37.57 34.03 -60.82
C ARG A 15 -37.94 32.62 -60.34
N GLN A 16 -36.88 31.74 -60.08
CA GLN A 16 -37.08 30.45 -59.44
C GLN A 16 -37.66 30.60 -58.04
N ARG A 17 -38.93 30.26 -57.91
CA ARG A 17 -39.69 30.25 -56.65
C ARG A 17 -39.16 29.10 -55.78
N ARG A 18 -38.21 29.37 -54.86
CA ARG A 18 -37.68 28.44 -53.88
C ARG A 18 -38.85 27.92 -53.02
N LYS A 19 -39.32 26.68 -53.28
CA LYS A 19 -40.31 26.00 -52.44
C LYS A 19 -39.76 25.89 -51.03
N ARG A 20 -40.26 26.71 -50.11
CA ARG A 20 -40.02 26.54 -48.66
C ARG A 20 -40.60 25.15 -48.29
N ARG A 21 -39.74 24.18 -48.02
CA ARG A 21 -40.15 22.92 -47.39
C ARG A 21 -40.73 23.27 -46.03
N SER A 22 -42.02 23.11 -45.87
CA SER A 22 -42.69 23.16 -44.57
C SER A 22 -42.09 22.06 -43.70
N ALA A 23 -41.31 22.43 -42.70
CA ALA A 23 -40.82 21.49 -41.72
C ALA A 23 -42.01 21.02 -40.89
N ASN A 24 -42.30 19.72 -40.92
CA ASN A 24 -43.34 19.09 -40.13
C ASN A 24 -43.00 19.27 -38.64
N PRO A 25 -43.77 20.05 -37.87
CA PRO A 25 -43.41 20.35 -36.47
C PRO A 25 -43.28 19.09 -35.59
N VAL A 26 -44.05 18.04 -35.93
CA VAL A 26 -44.00 16.74 -35.23
C VAL A 26 -42.64 16.04 -35.41
N ARG A 27 -42.05 16.09 -36.63
CA ARG A 27 -40.69 15.51 -36.86
C ARG A 27 -39.60 16.28 -36.16
N SER A 28 -39.73 17.60 -36.04
CA SER A 28 -38.76 18.46 -35.32
C SER A 28 -38.81 18.21 -33.81
N ILE A 29 -40.03 18.02 -33.25
CA ILE A 29 -40.21 17.71 -31.82
C ILE A 29 -39.65 16.30 -31.50
N ALA A 30 -39.94 15.30 -32.35
CA ALA A 30 -39.41 13.96 -32.16
C ALA A 30 -37.88 13.91 -32.23
N ALA A 31 -37.24 14.64 -33.15
CA ALA A 31 -35.79 14.76 -33.22
C ALA A 31 -35.19 15.47 -31.97
N LEU A 32 -35.86 16.50 -31.46
CA LEU A 32 -35.42 17.19 -30.24
C LEU A 32 -35.50 16.28 -29.01
N MET A 33 -36.56 15.48 -28.87
CA MET A 33 -36.72 14.53 -27.77
C MET A 33 -35.65 13.42 -27.82
N VAL A 34 -35.29 12.92 -28.99
CA VAL A 34 -34.22 11.93 -29.15
C VAL A 34 -32.87 12.51 -28.76
N VAL A 35 -32.59 13.78 -29.14
CA VAL A 35 -31.34 14.45 -28.74
C VAL A 35 -31.29 14.66 -27.22
N LEU A 36 -32.39 15.08 -26.61
CA LEU A 36 -32.45 15.28 -25.15
C LEU A 36 -32.30 13.96 -24.39
N THR A 37 -32.84 12.87 -24.84
CA THR A 37 -32.65 11.55 -24.21
C THR A 37 -31.20 11.06 -24.33
N ILE A 38 -30.57 11.29 -25.48
CA ILE A 38 -29.13 10.95 -25.66
C ILE A 38 -28.25 11.82 -24.75
N LEU A 39 -28.54 13.11 -24.69
CA LEU A 39 -27.76 14.04 -23.79
C LEU A 39 -27.98 13.68 -22.33
N ALA A 40 -29.20 13.33 -21.91
CA ALA A 40 -29.51 12.89 -20.56
C ALA A 40 -28.79 11.54 -20.24
N GLY A 41 -28.75 10.61 -21.18
CA GLY A 41 -28.05 9.34 -21.07
C GLY A 41 -26.53 9.51 -20.97
N LEU A 42 -25.97 10.40 -21.79
CA LEU A 42 -24.54 10.74 -21.73
C LEU A 42 -24.19 11.49 -20.43
N GLY A 43 -25.05 12.41 -19.98
CA GLY A 43 -24.88 13.13 -18.71
C GLY A 43 -24.92 12.18 -17.51
N TRP A 44 -25.89 11.25 -17.50
CA TRP A 44 -26.02 10.27 -16.42
C TRP A 44 -24.90 9.21 -16.44
N GLY A 45 -24.49 8.75 -17.64
CA GLY A 45 -23.33 7.87 -17.82
C GLY A 45 -22.04 8.55 -17.39
N GLY A 46 -21.81 9.80 -17.79
CA GLY A 46 -20.68 10.62 -17.37
C GLY A 46 -20.65 10.85 -15.85
N TYR A 47 -21.81 11.12 -15.22
CA TYR A 47 -21.93 11.24 -13.76
C TYR A 47 -21.61 9.93 -13.02
N LYS A 48 -22.05 8.78 -13.56
CA LYS A 48 -21.71 7.45 -12.99
C LYS A 48 -20.23 7.17 -13.09
N VAL A 49 -19.59 7.47 -14.23
CA VAL A 49 -18.14 7.32 -14.42
C VAL A 49 -17.39 8.30 -13.52
N TRP A 50 -17.81 9.56 -13.44
CA TRP A 50 -17.24 10.56 -12.53
C TRP A 50 -17.27 10.09 -11.07
N LYS A 51 -18.41 9.52 -10.62
CA LYS A 51 -18.56 9.01 -9.25
C LYS A 51 -17.77 7.71 -8.99
N ALA A 52 -17.50 6.91 -10.04
CA ALA A 52 -16.69 5.71 -9.95
C ALA A 52 -15.18 5.98 -10.01
N VAL A 53 -14.79 7.09 -10.65
CA VAL A 53 -13.42 7.60 -10.68
C VAL A 53 -13.40 8.82 -9.79
N ASP A 54 -13.16 8.62 -8.48
CA ASP A 54 -12.87 9.75 -7.59
C ASP A 54 -11.46 10.26 -7.91
N PRO A 55 -11.31 11.38 -8.67
CA PRO A 55 -10.00 11.90 -9.05
C PRO A 55 -9.23 12.47 -7.84
N PHE A 56 -9.88 12.58 -6.68
CA PHE A 56 -9.31 13.02 -5.40
C PHE A 56 -9.19 11.88 -4.39
N ALA A 57 -9.61 10.65 -4.73
CA ALA A 57 -9.27 9.51 -3.92
C ALA A 57 -7.75 9.37 -3.97
N THR A 58 -7.08 9.93 -2.98
CA THR A 58 -5.67 9.65 -2.73
C THR A 58 -5.57 8.17 -2.47
N THR A 59 -5.15 7.42 -3.48
CA THR A 59 -4.97 5.97 -3.45
C THR A 59 -3.67 5.62 -2.73
N GLU A 60 -3.29 6.35 -1.69
CA GLU A 60 -2.18 5.91 -0.86
C GLU A 60 -2.54 4.53 -0.29
N PRO A 61 -1.68 3.52 -0.50
CA PRO A 61 -1.94 2.18 -0.01
C PRO A 61 -2.05 2.20 1.52
N GLU A 62 -2.89 1.30 2.06
CA GLU A 62 -2.94 1.09 3.50
C GLU A 62 -1.62 0.53 3.99
N GLY A 63 -1.16 1.03 5.12
CA GLY A 63 0.13 0.66 5.68
C GLY A 63 0.68 1.75 6.59
N CYS A 64 1.90 1.56 7.02
CA CYS A 64 2.61 2.53 7.83
C CYS A 64 3.92 2.94 7.15
N ARG A 65 4.27 4.19 7.31
CA ARG A 65 5.49 4.81 6.81
C ARG A 65 6.31 5.34 7.97
N VAL A 66 7.60 5.03 7.97
CA VAL A 66 8.57 5.62 8.87
C VAL A 66 9.48 6.55 8.07
N VAL A 67 9.64 7.80 8.53
CA VAL A 67 10.56 8.78 7.94
C VAL A 67 11.65 9.11 8.94
N VAL A 68 12.89 8.76 8.62
CA VAL A 68 14.08 9.02 9.46
C VAL A 68 15.19 9.58 8.57
N LEU A 69 15.77 10.69 8.97
CA LEU A 69 16.85 11.39 8.23
C LEU A 69 16.52 11.64 6.76
N GLY A 70 15.25 11.98 6.45
CA GLY A 70 14.78 12.26 5.09
C GLY A 70 14.58 11.01 4.22
N GLN A 71 14.79 9.80 4.74
CA GLN A 71 14.51 8.54 4.05
C GLN A 71 13.18 7.97 4.55
N SER A 72 12.35 7.47 3.63
CA SER A 72 11.07 6.85 3.95
C SER A 72 11.12 5.33 3.75
N TYR A 73 10.48 4.60 4.66
CA TYR A 73 10.40 3.14 4.66
C TYR A 73 8.97 2.70 4.92
N ASP A 74 8.34 2.15 3.88
CA ASP A 74 6.95 1.72 3.92
C ASP A 74 6.83 0.23 4.24
N LEU A 75 5.85 -0.10 5.08
CA LEU A 75 5.38 -1.47 5.32
C LEU A 75 3.86 -1.48 5.23
N ASP A 76 3.27 -2.55 4.71
CA ASP A 76 1.82 -2.73 4.75
C ASP A 76 1.32 -2.99 6.20
N LEU A 77 0.00 -3.10 6.39
CA LEU A 77 -0.59 -3.22 7.73
C LEU A 77 -0.12 -4.49 8.46
N GLU A 78 -0.02 -5.64 7.76
CA GLU A 78 0.45 -6.89 8.35
C GLU A 78 1.92 -6.80 8.76
N GLN A 79 2.77 -6.32 7.86
CA GLN A 79 4.19 -6.13 8.12
C GLN A 79 4.43 -5.14 9.27
N SER A 80 3.66 -4.06 9.30
CA SER A 80 3.74 -3.03 10.36
C SER A 80 3.34 -3.59 11.71
N GLN A 81 2.28 -4.39 11.76
CA GLN A 81 1.84 -5.08 12.97
C GLN A 81 2.91 -6.05 13.48
N ASN A 82 3.48 -6.85 12.60
CA ASN A 82 4.53 -7.80 12.96
C ASN A 82 5.80 -7.07 13.42
N ALA A 83 6.18 -5.97 12.76
CA ALA A 83 7.30 -5.14 13.19
C ALA A 83 7.07 -4.55 14.60
N ALA A 84 5.85 -4.11 14.90
CA ALA A 84 5.48 -3.62 16.22
C ALA A 84 5.56 -4.73 17.29
N ILE A 85 5.06 -5.94 17.01
CA ILE A 85 5.14 -7.09 17.92
C ILE A 85 6.60 -7.48 18.22
N ILE A 86 7.43 -7.62 17.17
CA ILE A 86 8.86 -7.92 17.31
C ILE A 86 9.54 -6.87 18.21
N THR A 87 9.28 -5.59 17.95
CA THR A 87 9.89 -4.50 18.73
C THR A 87 9.38 -4.48 20.17
N ALA A 88 8.07 -4.64 20.38
CA ALA A 88 7.47 -4.67 21.71
C ALA A 88 8.05 -5.83 22.57
N GLU A 89 8.28 -6.99 21.97
CA GLU A 89 8.93 -8.11 22.66
C GLU A 89 10.37 -7.79 23.08
N SER A 90 11.12 -7.01 22.27
CA SER A 90 12.46 -6.55 22.68
C SER A 90 12.41 -5.60 23.87
N ILE A 91 11.45 -4.65 23.88
CA ILE A 91 11.22 -3.70 24.98
C ILE A 91 10.84 -4.46 26.25
N ARG A 92 9.88 -5.39 26.16
CA ARG A 92 9.44 -6.23 27.29
C ARG A 92 10.59 -7.01 27.94
N ARG A 93 11.60 -7.35 27.16
CA ARG A 93 12.81 -8.03 27.63
C ARG A 93 13.92 -7.07 28.12
N GLY A 94 13.69 -5.77 28.11
CA GLY A 94 14.70 -4.77 28.47
C GLY A 94 15.88 -4.71 27.50
N LEU A 95 15.69 -5.13 26.24
CA LEU A 95 16.73 -5.13 25.23
C LEU A 95 16.82 -3.76 24.54
N PRO A 96 18.02 -3.32 24.15
CA PRO A 96 18.20 -2.04 23.45
C PRO A 96 17.61 -2.09 22.02
N THR A 97 17.32 -0.92 21.45
CA THR A 97 16.83 -0.72 20.08
C THR A 97 17.58 -1.55 19.03
N ARG A 98 18.87 -1.76 19.23
CA ARG A 98 19.70 -2.60 18.35
C ARG A 98 19.17 -4.03 18.24
N ALA A 99 18.67 -4.62 19.32
CA ALA A 99 18.11 -5.97 19.28
C ALA A 99 16.86 -6.02 18.37
N ALA A 100 15.97 -5.01 18.48
CA ALA A 100 14.84 -4.88 17.58
C ALA A 100 15.30 -4.74 16.12
N ALA A 101 16.33 -3.92 15.85
CA ALA A 101 16.85 -3.77 14.49
C ALA A 101 17.40 -5.09 13.93
N ILE A 102 18.09 -5.90 14.74
CA ILE A 102 18.57 -7.23 14.31
C ILE A 102 17.39 -8.16 13.98
N ALA A 103 16.39 -8.22 14.86
CA ALA A 103 15.23 -9.08 14.67
C ALA A 103 14.38 -8.66 13.44
N LEU A 104 14.16 -7.35 13.25
CA LEU A 104 13.45 -6.83 12.08
C LEU A 104 14.21 -7.10 10.77
N THR A 105 15.53 -6.93 10.78
CA THR A 105 16.40 -7.28 9.64
C THR A 105 16.26 -8.76 9.30
N THR A 106 16.26 -9.62 10.31
CA THR A 106 16.11 -11.07 10.14
C THR A 106 14.73 -11.42 9.59
N ALA A 107 13.65 -10.99 10.24
CA ALA A 107 12.29 -11.30 9.81
C ALA A 107 11.98 -10.74 8.41
N MET A 108 12.57 -9.59 8.05
CA MET A 108 12.42 -9.05 6.71
C MET A 108 13.09 -9.92 5.64
N GLN A 109 14.22 -10.54 5.94
CA GLN A 109 14.87 -11.48 5.04
C GLN A 109 14.13 -12.81 4.97
N GLU A 110 13.73 -13.37 6.10
CA GLU A 110 13.16 -14.71 6.19
C GLU A 110 11.72 -14.81 5.62
N SER A 111 10.89 -13.83 5.93
CA SER A 111 9.45 -13.88 5.61
C SER A 111 8.88 -12.59 5.03
N LYS A 112 9.69 -11.55 4.81
CA LYS A 112 9.23 -10.19 4.52
C LYS A 112 8.32 -9.64 5.62
N LEU A 113 8.62 -9.93 6.88
CA LEU A 113 7.80 -9.59 8.05
C LEU A 113 6.37 -10.16 7.99
N ARG A 114 6.15 -11.28 7.29
CA ARG A 114 4.87 -11.98 7.23
C ARG A 114 4.90 -13.24 8.06
N ASN A 115 3.81 -13.49 8.78
CA ASN A 115 3.71 -14.70 9.60
C ASN A 115 3.21 -15.87 8.76
N ILE A 116 4.08 -16.43 7.91
CA ILE A 116 3.75 -17.45 6.92
C ILE A 116 3.82 -18.86 7.50
N ASP A 117 2.89 -19.74 7.08
CA ASP A 117 2.75 -21.13 7.53
C ASP A 117 3.44 -22.14 6.61
N TYR A 118 4.34 -21.67 5.76
CA TYR A 118 5.15 -22.44 4.82
C TYR A 118 6.58 -21.93 4.76
N GLY A 119 7.51 -22.76 4.27
CA GLY A 119 8.91 -22.40 4.09
C GLY A 119 9.74 -23.57 3.60
N ASP A 120 11.08 -23.45 3.62
CA ASP A 120 11.95 -24.58 3.31
C ASP A 120 11.84 -25.63 4.42
N ARG A 121 11.58 -26.87 3.99
CA ARG A 121 11.35 -28.03 4.86
C ARG A 121 10.16 -27.77 5.81
N ASP A 122 10.41 -27.68 7.12
CA ASP A 122 9.41 -27.43 8.18
C ASP A 122 9.52 -26.01 8.78
N SER A 123 10.08 -25.05 8.01
CA SER A 123 10.25 -23.66 8.45
C SER A 123 8.92 -22.92 8.48
N LEU A 124 8.66 -22.15 9.55
CA LEU A 124 7.40 -21.45 9.78
C LEU A 124 7.64 -20.05 10.38
N GLY A 125 6.65 -19.20 10.19
CA GLY A 125 6.50 -17.94 10.88
C GLY A 125 7.46 -16.84 10.43
N LEU A 126 7.52 -15.79 11.23
CA LEU A 126 8.28 -14.56 10.97
C LEU A 126 9.78 -14.79 10.72
N PHE A 127 10.37 -15.76 11.42
CA PHE A 127 11.80 -16.02 11.41
C PHE A 127 12.18 -17.34 10.72
N GLN A 128 11.22 -17.98 10.05
CA GLN A 128 11.41 -19.29 9.42
C GLN A 128 12.05 -20.32 10.37
N GLN A 129 11.52 -20.34 11.60
CA GLN A 129 11.95 -21.24 12.66
C GLN A 129 11.42 -22.67 12.38
N ARG A 130 12.20 -23.68 12.76
CA ARG A 130 11.88 -25.07 12.45
C ARG A 130 11.54 -25.87 13.70
N PRO A 131 10.34 -26.51 13.76
CA PRO A 131 9.99 -27.43 14.85
C PRO A 131 11.03 -28.53 15.03
N SER A 132 11.51 -29.12 13.93
CA SER A 132 12.52 -30.20 13.94
C SER A 132 13.87 -29.75 14.51
N GLN A 133 14.12 -28.44 14.66
CA GLN A 133 15.35 -27.89 15.23
C GLN A 133 15.18 -27.32 16.65
N GLY A 134 14.06 -27.66 17.31
CA GLY A 134 13.83 -27.28 18.70
C GLY A 134 13.37 -25.84 18.93
N TRP A 135 12.93 -25.15 17.88
CA TRP A 135 12.42 -23.78 18.02
C TRP A 135 11.04 -23.71 18.70
N GLY A 136 10.31 -24.82 18.77
CA GLY A 136 9.00 -24.96 19.37
C GLY A 136 8.09 -25.80 18.50
N THR A 137 6.85 -25.98 18.92
CA THR A 137 5.82 -26.61 18.07
C THR A 137 5.40 -25.65 16.96
N ALA A 138 4.82 -26.17 15.86
CA ALA A 138 4.29 -25.35 14.77
C ALA A 138 3.34 -24.24 15.29
N LYS A 139 2.42 -24.60 16.20
CA LYS A 139 1.48 -23.64 16.84
C LYS A 139 2.20 -22.53 17.60
N GLN A 140 3.28 -22.85 18.30
CA GLN A 140 4.07 -21.87 19.04
C GLN A 140 4.84 -20.94 18.10
N ILE A 141 5.48 -21.48 17.07
CA ILE A 141 6.26 -20.72 16.08
C ILE A 141 5.35 -19.75 15.32
N MET A 142 4.12 -20.15 15.03
CA MET A 142 3.11 -19.30 14.40
C MET A 142 2.52 -18.21 15.32
N ASP A 143 2.88 -18.20 16.61
CA ASP A 143 2.61 -17.05 17.48
C ASP A 143 3.76 -16.04 17.37
N PRO A 144 3.53 -14.82 16.83
CA PRO A 144 4.57 -13.80 16.65
C PRO A 144 5.28 -13.39 17.95
N TRP A 145 4.59 -13.42 19.10
CA TRP A 145 5.20 -13.13 20.39
C TRP A 145 6.16 -14.23 20.83
N TYR A 146 5.72 -15.48 20.69
CA TYR A 146 6.56 -16.63 21.03
C TYR A 146 7.80 -16.68 20.14
N SER A 147 7.62 -16.60 18.80
CA SER A 147 8.73 -16.73 17.85
C SER A 147 9.75 -15.59 18.01
N SER A 148 9.28 -14.36 18.26
CA SER A 148 10.17 -13.21 18.59
C SER A 148 10.91 -13.46 19.91
N GLY A 149 10.21 -13.95 20.92
CA GLY A 149 10.81 -14.29 22.21
C GLY A 149 11.89 -15.37 22.10
N LYS A 150 11.68 -16.38 21.26
CA LYS A 150 12.69 -17.41 20.98
C LYS A 150 13.88 -16.83 20.24
N PHE A 151 13.65 -15.98 19.23
CA PHE A 151 14.73 -15.31 18.52
C PHE A 151 15.63 -14.50 19.46
N TYR A 152 15.05 -13.65 20.32
CA TYR A 152 15.82 -12.89 21.30
C TYR A 152 16.55 -13.76 22.31
N GLY A 153 15.92 -14.88 22.73
CA GLY A 153 16.55 -15.85 23.62
C GLY A 153 17.81 -16.45 23.02
N GLU A 154 17.83 -16.70 21.70
CA GLU A 154 19.03 -17.18 21.01
C GLU A 154 20.04 -16.04 20.79
N LEU A 155 19.58 -14.85 20.38
CA LEU A 155 20.44 -13.69 20.13
C LEU A 155 21.32 -13.35 21.32
N VAL A 156 20.74 -13.30 22.52
CA VAL A 156 21.47 -12.88 23.73
C VAL A 156 22.49 -13.88 24.23
N LYS A 157 22.48 -15.11 23.72
CA LYS A 157 23.52 -16.12 24.04
C LYS A 157 24.88 -15.80 23.41
N PHE A 158 24.91 -14.99 22.36
CA PHE A 158 26.16 -14.57 21.73
C PHE A 158 26.71 -13.34 22.43
N SER A 159 27.84 -13.42 23.08
CA SER A 159 28.41 -12.31 23.86
C SER A 159 28.72 -11.06 23.02
N ASN A 160 28.97 -11.24 21.71
CA ASN A 160 29.37 -10.19 20.79
C ASN A 160 28.20 -9.56 19.99
N TRP A 161 26.97 -9.97 20.20
CA TRP A 161 25.82 -9.48 19.40
C TRP A 161 25.62 -7.95 19.45
N LYS A 162 26.12 -7.31 20.51
CA LYS A 162 26.06 -5.85 20.69
C LYS A 162 27.07 -5.08 19.85
N THR A 163 28.11 -5.71 19.35
CA THR A 163 29.29 -5.07 18.73
C THR A 163 29.47 -5.45 17.26
N VAL A 164 29.16 -6.70 16.86
CA VAL A 164 29.27 -7.14 15.46
C VAL A 164 28.25 -6.41 14.57
N SER A 165 28.36 -6.51 13.25
CA SER A 165 27.33 -5.93 12.36
C SER A 165 25.93 -6.50 12.63
N ILE A 166 24.88 -5.79 12.27
CA ILE A 166 23.49 -6.31 12.38
C ILE A 166 23.34 -7.58 11.54
N ASN A 167 23.92 -7.56 10.33
CA ASN A 167 23.96 -8.72 9.43
C ASN A 167 24.60 -9.93 10.13
N ASP A 168 25.77 -9.76 10.75
CA ASP A 168 26.47 -10.87 11.37
C ASP A 168 25.75 -11.40 12.61
N ALA A 169 25.13 -10.51 13.40
CA ALA A 169 24.31 -10.92 14.53
C ALA A 169 23.07 -11.73 14.07
N ALA A 170 22.41 -11.32 13.00
CA ALA A 170 21.30 -12.08 12.38
C ALA A 170 21.79 -13.45 11.89
N GLN A 171 22.93 -13.48 11.19
CA GLN A 171 23.54 -14.71 10.69
C GLN A 171 23.93 -15.68 11.81
N GLN A 172 24.45 -15.19 12.95
CA GLN A 172 24.78 -16.03 14.10
C GLN A 172 23.56 -16.80 14.62
N VAL A 173 22.37 -16.15 14.64
CA VAL A 173 21.14 -16.79 15.11
C VAL A 173 20.59 -17.76 14.07
N GLN A 174 20.51 -17.34 12.80
CA GLN A 174 19.84 -18.06 11.74
C GLN A 174 20.69 -19.14 11.08
N ARG A 175 22.01 -18.97 11.06
CA ARG A 175 22.96 -19.89 10.40
C ARG A 175 22.57 -20.19 8.95
N SER A 176 22.14 -19.14 8.24
CA SER A 176 21.69 -19.22 6.85
C SER A 176 22.85 -19.59 5.92
N GLY A 177 22.54 -20.25 4.81
CA GLY A 177 23.47 -20.50 3.71
C GLY A 177 23.90 -19.22 2.95
N TYR A 178 23.24 -18.09 3.22
CA TYR A 178 23.48 -16.79 2.55
C TYR A 178 23.87 -15.71 3.58
N PRO A 179 25.13 -15.69 4.05
CA PRO A 179 25.53 -14.87 5.19
C PRO A 179 25.37 -13.36 4.98
N GLU A 180 25.40 -12.86 3.75
CA GLU A 180 25.27 -11.43 3.46
C GLU A 180 23.83 -10.98 3.12
N ALA A 181 22.87 -11.90 3.14
CA ALA A 181 21.51 -11.64 2.68
C ALA A 181 20.73 -10.64 3.55
N TYR A 182 21.11 -10.47 4.81
CA TYR A 182 20.45 -9.61 5.79
C TYR A 182 20.80 -8.13 5.60
N ARG A 183 22.00 -7.82 5.12
CA ARG A 183 22.57 -6.46 5.02
C ARG A 183 21.65 -5.46 4.32
N LYS A 184 21.02 -5.86 3.22
CA LYS A 184 20.12 -5.01 2.43
C LYS A 184 18.89 -4.52 3.19
N HIS A 185 18.52 -5.18 4.30
CA HIS A 185 17.34 -4.84 5.12
C HIS A 185 17.68 -3.95 6.32
N GLU A 186 18.96 -3.77 6.64
CA GLU A 186 19.38 -2.98 7.80
C GLU A 186 18.84 -1.53 7.80
N PRO A 187 18.83 -0.78 6.68
CA PRO A 187 18.34 0.60 6.72
C PRO A 187 16.87 0.69 7.16
N LEU A 188 16.00 -0.13 6.57
CA LEU A 188 14.60 -0.22 6.94
C LEU A 188 14.44 -0.64 8.42
N ALA A 189 15.14 -1.70 8.83
CA ALA A 189 15.02 -2.25 10.17
C ALA A 189 15.51 -1.26 11.25
N LYS A 190 16.58 -0.53 11.00
CA LYS A 190 17.09 0.53 11.90
C LYS A 190 16.08 1.67 12.04
N ALA A 191 15.51 2.14 10.94
CA ALA A 191 14.51 3.20 10.94
C ALA A 191 13.25 2.79 11.73
N TRP A 192 12.71 1.60 11.44
CA TRP A 192 11.55 1.06 12.14
C TRP A 192 11.81 0.80 13.62
N ALA A 193 12.95 0.18 13.96
CA ALA A 193 13.33 -0.01 15.36
C ALA A 193 13.45 1.33 16.11
N SER A 194 14.08 2.33 15.51
CA SER A 194 14.23 3.68 16.09
C SER A 194 12.88 4.36 16.35
N ALA A 195 11.96 4.30 15.37
CA ALA A 195 10.63 4.88 15.50
C ALA A 195 9.80 4.17 16.57
N LEU A 196 9.75 2.83 16.54
CA LEU A 196 8.94 2.03 17.45
C LEU A 196 9.46 2.01 18.90
N THR A 197 10.76 2.27 19.12
CA THR A 197 11.35 2.39 20.46
C THR A 197 11.40 3.83 20.97
N GLY A 198 10.85 4.81 20.23
CA GLY A 198 10.77 6.20 20.64
C GLY A 198 12.04 7.04 20.42
N HIS A 199 13.09 6.48 19.80
CA HIS A 199 14.33 7.22 19.51
C HIS A 199 14.18 8.19 18.33
N SER A 200 13.17 8.00 17.47
CA SER A 200 12.77 8.92 16.42
C SER A 200 11.32 9.33 16.64
N PRO A 201 11.05 10.35 17.47
CA PRO A 201 9.69 10.77 17.78
C PRO A 201 8.98 11.31 16.53
N SER A 202 7.68 11.05 16.45
CA SER A 202 6.81 11.47 15.31
C SER A 202 7.25 10.95 13.93
N ALA A 203 8.12 9.94 13.87
CA ALA A 203 8.61 9.38 12.62
C ALA A 203 7.62 8.42 11.94
N LEU A 204 6.64 7.87 12.67
CA LEU A 204 5.70 6.85 12.19
C LEU A 204 4.34 7.47 11.87
N THR A 205 3.84 7.20 10.68
CA THR A 205 2.47 7.54 10.23
C THR A 205 1.82 6.31 9.63
N CYS A 206 0.54 6.04 9.97
CA CYS A 206 -0.20 4.90 9.44
C CYS A 206 -1.51 5.34 8.78
N ILE A 207 -1.86 4.69 7.67
CA ILE A 207 -3.16 4.80 7.00
C ILE A 207 -3.84 3.44 7.11
N ASN A 208 -4.94 3.40 7.86
CA ASN A 208 -5.82 2.23 7.97
C ASN A 208 -7.26 2.69 7.75
N ARG A 209 -7.89 2.23 6.68
CA ARG A 209 -9.27 2.55 6.32
C ARG A 209 -10.26 1.50 6.82
N SER A 210 -9.79 0.51 7.57
CA SER A 210 -10.64 -0.51 8.16
C SER A 210 -11.64 0.15 9.11
N SER A 211 -12.94 -0.09 8.88
CA SER A 211 -14.02 0.39 9.73
C SER A 211 -14.17 -0.39 11.04
N LYS A 212 -13.27 -1.33 11.33
CA LYS A 212 -13.28 -2.05 12.59
C LYS A 212 -12.88 -1.12 13.72
N THR A 213 -13.87 -0.62 14.45
CA THR A 213 -13.66 0.12 15.69
C THR A 213 -13.04 -0.83 16.71
N THR A 214 -11.76 -0.66 17.01
CA THR A 214 -11.13 -1.37 18.11
C THR A 214 -11.67 -0.82 19.42
N THR A 215 -12.25 -1.65 20.25
CA THR A 215 -12.75 -1.21 21.55
C THR A 215 -11.60 -0.82 22.48
N VAL A 216 -11.84 0.12 23.40
CA VAL A 216 -10.86 0.53 24.43
C VAL A 216 -10.32 -0.68 25.19
N GLN A 217 -11.15 -1.72 25.39
CA GLN A 217 -10.76 -2.96 26.06
C GLN A 217 -9.78 -3.80 25.23
N GLU A 218 -9.94 -3.85 23.91
CA GLU A 218 -9.00 -4.53 23.01
C GLU A 218 -7.67 -3.80 22.95
N LEU A 219 -7.68 -2.47 22.86
CA LEU A 219 -6.46 -1.65 22.96
C LEU A 219 -5.75 -1.88 24.28
N ALA A 220 -6.49 -1.88 25.41
CA ALA A 220 -5.92 -2.13 26.74
C ALA A 220 -5.34 -3.55 26.89
N ARG A 221 -5.95 -4.57 26.27
CA ARG A 221 -5.42 -5.95 26.26
C ARG A 221 -4.13 -6.02 25.45
N THR A 222 -4.10 -5.38 24.28
CA THR A 222 -2.91 -5.35 23.42
C THR A 222 -1.76 -4.62 24.11
N ALA A 223 -2.03 -3.46 24.72
CA ALA A 223 -1.05 -2.71 25.48
C ALA A 223 -0.47 -3.51 26.68
N ARG A 224 -1.34 -4.23 27.43
CA ARG A 224 -0.87 -5.09 28.56
C ARG A 224 -0.04 -6.28 28.13
N ARG A 225 -0.16 -6.76 26.88
CA ARG A 225 0.74 -7.80 26.35
C ARG A 225 2.08 -7.25 25.93
N ALA A 226 2.17 -5.96 25.65
CA ALA A 226 3.37 -5.27 25.21
C ALA A 226 4.23 -4.74 26.38
N LEU A 227 3.64 -4.66 27.59
CA LEU A 227 4.31 -4.29 28.86
C LEU A 227 4.66 -5.54 29.70
#